data_7747dbbed304abd633495fd9961d1b8b
#
_entry.id   7747dbbed304abd633495fd9961d1b8b
#
_cell.length_a   1.000
_cell.length_b   1.000
_cell.length_c   1.000
_cell.angle_alpha   90.00
_cell.angle_beta   90.00
_cell.angle_gamma   90.00
#
_symmetry.space_group_name_H-M   'P 1'
#
loop_
_entity.id
_entity.type
_entity.pdbx_description
1 polymer ?
#
loop_
_entity_poly.entity_id
_entity_poly.type
_entity_poly.pdbx_seq_one_letter_code
_entity_poly.pdbx_strand_id
1 'polypeptide(L)'
;MKTIVTINNSIRAKITDKCGLSCGFCHNEGTLVRRADSNRVSIFSKKNHCMLYPGEMSVDDNFLSLFKQAMYRLDVEDVHLTGGEPSLNMHAEDIIATLKGLGLTVKMTSNGETGGDRIKDIIDAGIDGISFNILGLTGEDFQKTQNNCHLDKSFYETKIQRMHEAIDLSIKEGICVVANMVISDFSSIDKAIELINYYKNSLQIEIRPDLSNIKESESAIEKLLVRIGATPIERKIIAGVSDERITYETKSGVKIVNKKIRRIILDNACSGCPYSETDCVEGFSGPRVYIDAENNYYIGFCIMRMERTAPYDSFFSSQLCDEILSLYYNDYNNLIGKFCLVSFSKH
;
A
#
# COMPACT_ATOMS: atom_id res chain seq x y z
N MET A 1 1.43 -25.62 5.80
CA MET A 1 1.13 -24.15 5.69
C MET A 1 -0.39 -24.01 5.61
N LYS A 2 -1.00 -23.25 6.52
CA LYS A 2 -2.43 -22.93 6.52
C LYS A 2 -2.74 -21.92 5.41
N THR A 3 -3.84 -22.12 4.66
CA THR A 3 -4.32 -21.14 3.67
C THR A 3 -5.62 -20.51 4.14
N ILE A 4 -5.69 -19.18 4.09
CA ILE A 4 -6.87 -18.37 4.43
C ILE A 4 -7.26 -17.58 3.16
N VAL A 5 -8.54 -17.62 2.81
CA VAL A 5 -9.08 -16.84 1.70
C VAL A 5 -10.12 -15.87 2.24
N THR A 6 -10.00 -14.59 1.87
CA THR A 6 -10.97 -13.54 2.22
C THR A 6 -11.33 -12.77 0.95
N ILE A 7 -12.53 -12.19 0.90
CA ILE A 7 -12.92 -11.27 -0.20
C ILE A 7 -12.30 -9.90 0.08
N ASN A 8 -12.00 -9.14 -0.98
CA ASN A 8 -11.56 -7.76 -0.81
C ASN A 8 -12.75 -6.89 -0.34
N ASN A 9 -12.56 -6.23 0.78
CA ASN A 9 -13.48 -5.25 1.35
C ASN A 9 -12.77 -3.91 1.63
N SER A 10 -11.65 -3.67 0.95
CA SER A 10 -10.81 -2.49 1.19
C SER A 10 -10.80 -1.57 -0.02
N ILE A 11 -10.81 -0.27 0.25
CA ILE A 11 -10.58 0.78 -0.73
C ILE A 11 -9.37 1.63 -0.31
N ARG A 12 -8.60 2.10 -1.29
CA ARG A 12 -7.51 3.06 -1.02
C ARG A 12 -7.97 4.48 -1.28
N ALA A 13 -7.55 5.42 -0.46
CA ALA A 13 -7.81 6.83 -0.67
C ALA A 13 -6.49 7.62 -0.68
N LYS A 14 -6.18 8.22 -1.81
CA LYS A 14 -5.05 9.15 -1.93
C LYS A 14 -5.51 10.51 -1.42
N ILE A 15 -5.17 10.83 -0.17
CA ILE A 15 -5.68 12.04 0.49
C ILE A 15 -4.82 13.29 0.28
N THR A 16 -3.59 13.16 -0.20
CA THR A 16 -2.70 14.29 -0.52
C THR A 16 -1.63 13.89 -1.51
N ASP A 17 -1.09 14.87 -2.23
CA ASP A 17 0.06 14.74 -3.12
C ASP A 17 1.38 15.16 -2.46
N LYS A 18 1.28 15.84 -1.30
CA LYS A 18 2.43 16.34 -0.55
C LYS A 18 3.28 15.20 0.00
N CYS A 19 4.59 15.30 -0.17
CA CYS A 19 5.58 14.41 0.43
C CYS A 19 6.94 15.11 0.49
N GLY A 20 7.63 15.01 1.60
CA GLY A 20 8.97 15.58 1.77
C GLY A 20 10.09 14.70 1.19
N LEU A 21 9.77 13.51 0.67
CA LEU A 21 10.74 12.51 0.20
C LEU A 21 10.68 12.32 -1.32
N SER A 22 11.74 11.74 -1.89
CA SER A 22 11.89 11.43 -3.31
C SER A 22 12.42 10.01 -3.54
N CYS A 23 11.79 9.02 -2.94
CA CYS A 23 12.24 7.62 -2.99
C CYS A 23 12.29 7.09 -4.43
N GLY A 24 13.40 6.42 -4.80
CA GLY A 24 13.64 5.92 -6.16
C GLY A 24 12.64 4.86 -6.63
N PHE A 25 12.11 4.06 -5.72
CA PHE A 25 11.11 3.02 -5.98
C PHE A 25 9.65 3.51 -5.87
N CYS A 26 9.41 4.81 -5.62
CA CYS A 26 8.07 5.33 -5.39
C CYS A 26 7.26 5.39 -6.68
N HIS A 27 6.14 4.66 -6.74
CA HIS A 27 5.17 4.78 -7.84
C HIS A 27 4.26 6.01 -7.68
N ASN A 28 4.24 6.63 -6.48
CA ASN A 28 3.58 7.88 -6.16
C ASN A 28 2.09 7.95 -6.56
N GLU A 29 1.38 6.82 -6.55
CA GLU A 29 -0.02 6.71 -7.01
C GLU A 29 -0.24 7.39 -8.39
N GLY A 30 0.78 7.34 -9.26
CA GLY A 30 0.74 7.94 -10.58
C GLY A 30 0.96 9.45 -10.64
N THR A 31 1.28 10.16 -9.56
CA THR A 31 1.50 11.60 -9.56
C THR A 31 2.97 11.99 -9.66
N LEU A 32 3.22 13.10 -10.38
CA LEU A 32 4.55 13.70 -10.50
C LEU A 32 4.96 14.44 -9.22
N VAL A 33 6.20 14.27 -8.82
CA VAL A 33 6.82 15.22 -7.89
C VAL A 33 7.33 16.42 -8.65
N ARG A 34 6.96 17.62 -8.19
CA ARG A 34 7.19 18.92 -8.84
C ARG A 34 8.65 19.40 -8.89
N ARG A 35 9.65 18.55 -8.71
CA ARG A 35 11.06 18.94 -8.82
C ARG A 35 11.63 18.38 -10.12
N ALA A 36 12.22 19.26 -10.94
CA ALA A 36 12.76 18.93 -12.25
C ALA A 36 13.85 17.85 -12.25
N ASP A 37 14.48 17.62 -11.11
CA ASP A 37 15.54 16.66 -10.86
C ASP A 37 15.06 15.39 -10.12
N SER A 38 13.77 15.32 -9.73
CA SER A 38 13.21 14.12 -9.15
C SER A 38 12.71 13.19 -10.24
N ASN A 39 13.29 12.00 -10.34
CA ASN A 39 12.77 10.91 -11.17
C ASN A 39 11.49 10.25 -10.58
N ARG A 40 10.77 10.96 -9.71
CA ARG A 40 9.47 10.54 -9.17
C ARG A 40 8.33 10.69 -10.20
N VAL A 41 8.62 10.50 -11.42
CA VAL A 41 7.63 10.07 -12.41
C VAL A 41 7.24 8.67 -11.98
N SER A 42 5.95 8.35 -12.04
CA SER A 42 5.53 6.96 -11.94
C SER A 42 6.53 6.10 -12.70
N ILE A 43 7.18 5.18 -12.02
CA ILE A 43 8.17 4.26 -12.61
C ILE A 43 7.63 3.52 -13.84
N PHE A 44 6.32 3.51 -14.02
CA PHE A 44 5.60 2.85 -15.09
C PHE A 44 5.19 3.80 -16.22
N SER A 45 5.20 5.11 -16.03
CA SER A 45 4.76 6.06 -17.04
C SER A 45 5.86 7.04 -17.41
N LYS A 46 6.40 6.89 -18.61
CA LYS A 46 7.28 7.88 -19.26
C LYS A 46 6.50 9.09 -19.80
N LYS A 47 5.17 9.09 -19.73
CA LYS A 47 4.30 10.18 -20.18
C LYS A 47 3.59 10.79 -18.99
N ASN A 48 3.55 12.11 -18.93
CA ASN A 48 3.04 12.96 -17.86
C ASN A 48 1.52 12.80 -17.56
N HIS A 49 1.03 11.60 -17.33
CA HIS A 49 -0.35 11.40 -16.87
C HIS A 49 -0.54 11.68 -15.37
N CYS A 50 0.48 12.16 -14.73
CA CYS A 50 0.69 12.17 -13.31
C CYS A 50 0.16 13.40 -12.58
N MET A 51 -0.34 14.40 -13.29
CA MET A 51 -0.89 15.63 -12.70
C MET A 51 -2.42 15.64 -12.64
N LEU A 52 -3.06 14.49 -12.87
CA LEU A 52 -4.51 14.41 -12.97
C LEU A 52 -5.20 14.64 -11.61
N TYR A 53 -4.56 14.27 -10.49
CA TYR A 53 -5.19 14.24 -9.18
C TYR A 53 -4.29 14.88 -8.10
N PRO A 54 -4.00 16.20 -8.19
CA PRO A 54 -3.15 16.90 -7.24
C PRO A 54 -3.91 17.42 -6.01
N GLY A 55 -5.21 17.13 -5.91
CA GLY A 55 -6.07 17.67 -4.87
C GLY A 55 -5.69 17.16 -3.47
N GLU A 56 -6.19 17.84 -2.47
CA GLU A 56 -6.06 17.50 -1.06
C GLU A 56 -7.44 17.20 -0.50
N MET A 57 -7.66 15.96 -0.06
CA MET A 57 -8.97 15.56 0.47
C MET A 57 -9.29 16.30 1.76
N SER A 58 -10.52 16.68 1.87
CA SER A 58 -11.16 17.14 3.11
C SER A 58 -12.56 16.53 3.22
N VAL A 59 -13.16 16.64 4.39
CA VAL A 59 -14.52 16.13 4.62
C VAL A 59 -15.53 17.12 4.08
N ASP A 60 -16.30 16.69 3.07
CA ASP A 60 -17.44 17.41 2.51
C ASP A 60 -18.60 16.44 2.20
N ASP A 61 -19.69 16.93 1.64
CA ASP A 61 -20.84 16.09 1.29
C ASP A 61 -20.51 15.04 0.21
N ASN A 62 -19.63 15.37 -0.73
CA ASN A 62 -19.17 14.44 -1.78
C ASN A 62 -18.31 13.33 -1.17
N PHE A 63 -17.42 13.67 -0.24
CA PHE A 63 -16.63 12.70 0.52
C PHE A 63 -17.56 11.70 1.25
N LEU A 64 -18.52 12.20 2.00
CA LEU A 64 -19.49 11.36 2.73
C LEU A 64 -20.31 10.49 1.79
N SER A 65 -20.80 11.07 0.69
CA SER A 65 -21.58 10.35 -0.33
C SER A 65 -20.76 9.24 -0.95
N LEU A 66 -19.50 9.51 -1.32
CA LEU A 66 -18.58 8.54 -1.93
C LEU A 66 -18.39 7.32 -1.03
N PHE A 67 -18.02 7.53 0.26
CA PHE A 67 -17.73 6.40 1.15
C PHE A 67 -18.99 5.61 1.51
N LYS A 68 -20.15 6.26 1.68
CA LYS A 68 -21.45 5.56 1.84
C LYS A 68 -21.79 4.71 0.62
N GLN A 69 -21.55 5.19 -0.60
CA GLN A 69 -21.75 4.41 -1.82
C GLN A 69 -20.75 3.25 -1.92
N ALA A 70 -19.50 3.47 -1.54
CA ALA A 70 -18.47 2.41 -1.51
C ALA A 70 -18.86 1.29 -0.53
N MET A 71 -19.33 1.63 0.67
CA MET A 71 -19.85 0.68 1.65
C MET A 71 -21.04 -0.10 1.09
N TYR A 72 -21.99 0.59 0.48
CA TYR A 72 -23.20 -0.05 -0.03
C TYR A 72 -22.96 -0.92 -1.27
N ARG A 73 -22.12 -0.47 -2.21
CA ARG A 73 -21.95 -1.12 -3.52
C ARG A 73 -20.81 -2.13 -3.55
N LEU A 74 -19.76 -1.92 -2.77
CA LEU A 74 -18.53 -2.73 -2.80
C LEU A 74 -18.25 -3.42 -1.46
N ASP A 75 -19.19 -3.38 -0.52
CA ASP A 75 -19.04 -3.94 0.83
C ASP A 75 -17.73 -3.45 1.51
N VAL A 76 -17.38 -2.16 1.32
CA VAL A 76 -16.17 -1.60 1.91
C VAL A 76 -16.31 -1.50 3.41
N GLU A 77 -15.38 -2.12 4.13
CA GLU A 77 -15.24 -2.10 5.59
C GLU A 77 -13.89 -1.51 6.02
N ASP A 78 -12.90 -1.42 5.10
CA ASP A 78 -11.54 -0.99 5.39
C ASP A 78 -11.13 0.13 4.40
N VAL A 79 -10.67 1.26 4.92
CA VAL A 79 -10.11 2.35 4.13
C VAL A 79 -8.63 2.49 4.42
N HIS A 80 -7.81 2.41 3.37
CA HIS A 80 -6.36 2.58 3.48
C HIS A 80 -5.94 3.94 2.92
N LEU A 81 -5.61 4.86 3.82
CA LEU A 81 -5.14 6.20 3.46
C LEU A 81 -3.73 6.14 2.87
N THR A 82 -3.58 6.76 1.71
CA THR A 82 -2.32 6.84 0.97
C THR A 82 -2.13 8.27 0.42
N GLY A 83 -1.11 8.44 -0.41
CA GLY A 83 -0.85 9.70 -1.08
C GLY A 83 0.63 9.85 -1.37
N GLY A 84 1.10 11.08 -1.27
CA GLY A 84 2.50 11.34 -1.03
C GLY A 84 2.85 10.85 0.39
N GLU A 85 2.61 11.69 1.38
CA GLU A 85 2.66 11.36 2.80
C GLU A 85 1.34 11.79 3.46
N PRO A 86 0.46 10.85 3.85
CA PRO A 86 -0.87 11.19 4.38
C PRO A 86 -0.86 12.08 5.62
N SER A 87 0.16 11.95 6.47
CA SER A 87 0.29 12.78 7.67
C SER A 87 0.54 14.27 7.38
N LEU A 88 0.88 14.62 6.14
CA LEU A 88 1.01 16.01 5.68
C LEU A 88 -0.33 16.63 5.21
N ASN A 89 -1.40 15.84 5.10
CA ASN A 89 -2.72 16.40 4.88
C ASN A 89 -3.21 17.06 6.16
N MET A 90 -3.57 18.33 6.10
CA MET A 90 -4.03 19.10 7.28
C MET A 90 -5.42 18.68 7.78
N HIS A 91 -6.17 17.90 6.99
CA HIS A 91 -7.50 17.38 7.32
C HIS A 91 -7.48 15.89 7.65
N ALA A 92 -6.29 15.28 7.84
CA ALA A 92 -6.17 13.84 8.04
C ALA A 92 -6.97 13.36 9.26
N GLU A 93 -7.01 14.12 10.35
CA GLU A 93 -7.76 13.80 11.58
C GLU A 93 -9.26 13.80 11.34
N ASP A 94 -9.76 14.83 10.64
CA ASP A 94 -11.19 14.94 10.32
C ASP A 94 -11.62 13.80 9.39
N ILE A 95 -10.77 13.45 8.42
CA ILE A 95 -10.98 12.32 7.52
C ILE A 95 -11.06 11.02 8.33
N ILE A 96 -10.09 10.77 9.20
CA ILE A 96 -10.05 9.55 10.03
C ILE A 96 -11.27 9.48 10.93
N ALA A 97 -11.56 10.55 11.70
CA ALA A 97 -12.68 10.58 12.62
C ALA A 97 -14.03 10.38 11.90
N THR A 98 -14.18 10.95 10.71
CA THR A 98 -15.39 10.80 9.90
C THR A 98 -15.56 9.37 9.39
N LEU A 99 -14.51 8.75 8.85
CA LEU A 99 -14.55 7.36 8.39
C LEU A 99 -14.81 6.40 9.56
N LYS A 100 -14.19 6.65 10.72
CA LYS A 100 -14.47 5.90 11.97
C LYS A 100 -15.93 6.07 12.40
N GLY A 101 -16.47 7.27 12.29
CA GLY A 101 -17.90 7.58 12.56
C GLY A 101 -18.86 6.82 11.62
N LEU A 102 -18.43 6.46 10.41
CA LEU A 102 -19.17 5.59 9.50
C LEU A 102 -19.05 4.09 9.85
N GLY A 103 -18.24 3.72 10.85
CA GLY A 103 -18.00 2.34 11.25
C GLY A 103 -16.88 1.63 10.47
N LEU A 104 -16.12 2.36 9.68
CA LEU A 104 -15.03 1.80 8.87
C LEU A 104 -13.75 1.58 9.69
N THR A 105 -13.00 0.56 9.35
CA THR A 105 -11.59 0.40 9.77
C THR A 105 -10.73 1.35 8.95
N VAL A 106 -9.89 2.15 9.61
CA VAL A 106 -9.03 3.12 8.93
C VAL A 106 -7.57 2.83 9.19
N LYS A 107 -6.81 2.63 8.12
CA LYS A 107 -5.37 2.41 8.15
C LYS A 107 -4.65 3.41 7.26
N MET A 108 -3.34 3.55 7.45
CA MET A 108 -2.53 4.48 6.68
C MET A 108 -1.16 3.88 6.34
N THR A 109 -0.61 4.27 5.19
CA THR A 109 0.83 4.08 4.91
C THR A 109 1.53 5.42 5.08
N SER A 110 2.56 5.47 5.93
CA SER A 110 3.33 6.67 6.25
C SER A 110 4.83 6.42 6.12
N ASN A 111 5.59 7.45 5.81
CA ASN A 111 7.05 7.45 5.91
C ASN A 111 7.55 7.98 7.26
N GLY A 112 6.65 8.41 8.14
CA GLY A 112 6.95 8.89 9.49
C GLY A 112 7.66 10.24 9.55
N GLU A 113 7.79 10.97 8.43
CA GLU A 113 8.59 12.20 8.36
C GLU A 113 8.09 13.36 9.24
N THR A 114 6.84 13.32 9.64
CA THR A 114 6.24 14.37 10.48
C THR A 114 6.56 14.22 11.97
N GLY A 115 6.98 13.00 12.39
CA GLY A 115 7.35 12.73 13.78
C GLY A 115 6.19 12.41 14.70
N GLY A 116 6.50 12.27 16.01
CA GLY A 116 5.57 11.77 17.00
C GLY A 116 4.35 12.65 17.23
N ASP A 117 4.50 13.98 17.32
CA ASP A 117 3.38 14.88 17.62
C ASP A 117 2.26 14.75 16.60
N ARG A 118 2.59 14.79 15.31
CA ARG A 118 1.61 14.68 14.23
C ARG A 118 0.96 13.28 14.20
N ILE A 119 1.74 12.24 14.49
CA ILE A 119 1.23 10.87 14.58
C ILE A 119 0.31 10.72 15.79
N LYS A 120 0.57 11.44 16.89
CA LYS A 120 -0.34 11.47 18.05
C LYS A 120 -1.72 12.00 17.69
N ASP A 121 -1.80 13.11 16.96
CA ASP A 121 -3.08 13.66 16.51
C ASP A 121 -3.87 12.66 15.64
N ILE A 122 -3.16 11.95 14.76
CA ILE A 122 -3.73 10.90 13.90
C ILE A 122 -4.23 9.70 14.74
N ILE A 123 -3.49 9.30 15.77
CA ILE A 123 -3.90 8.24 16.70
C ILE A 123 -5.12 8.67 17.50
N ASP A 124 -5.14 9.89 18.01
CA ASP A 124 -6.26 10.44 18.78
C ASP A 124 -7.53 10.58 17.93
N ALA A 125 -7.41 10.75 16.62
CA ALA A 125 -8.53 10.70 15.67
C ALA A 125 -9.12 9.30 15.47
N GLY A 126 -8.47 8.25 16.00
CA GLY A 126 -8.98 6.87 16.04
C GLY A 126 -8.50 5.96 14.93
N ILE A 127 -7.32 6.19 14.34
CA ILE A 127 -6.76 5.29 13.34
C ILE A 127 -6.51 3.88 13.90
N ASP A 128 -6.80 2.83 13.12
CA ASP A 128 -6.66 1.44 13.57
C ASP A 128 -5.25 0.86 13.32
N GLY A 129 -4.50 1.42 12.39
CA GLY A 129 -3.15 0.93 12.11
C GLY A 129 -2.34 1.82 11.17
N ILE A 130 -1.02 1.77 11.34
CA ILE A 130 -0.08 2.50 10.49
C ILE A 130 0.98 1.54 9.95
N SER A 131 1.15 1.57 8.63
CA SER A 131 2.23 0.87 7.92
C SER A 131 3.34 1.86 7.62
N PHE A 132 4.45 1.80 8.36
CA PHE A 132 5.59 2.67 8.12
C PHE A 132 6.51 2.10 7.03
N ASN A 133 6.87 2.93 6.07
CA ASN A 133 7.87 2.59 5.07
C ASN A 133 9.27 2.79 5.66
N ILE A 134 9.95 1.68 5.95
CA ILE A 134 11.28 1.71 6.57
C ILE A 134 12.34 1.81 5.47
N LEU A 135 13.01 2.96 5.39
CA LEU A 135 13.99 3.29 4.36
C LEU A 135 15.43 3.03 4.81
N GLY A 136 15.63 2.78 6.08
CA GLY A 136 16.92 2.50 6.70
C GLY A 136 16.89 2.68 8.21
N LEU A 137 18.00 2.35 8.88
CA LEU A 137 18.21 2.63 10.32
C LEU A 137 19.10 3.86 10.52
N THR A 138 19.79 4.32 9.49
CA THR A 138 20.68 5.48 9.52
C THR A 138 20.34 6.49 8.45
N GLY A 139 20.73 7.75 8.65
CA GLY A 139 20.55 8.80 7.64
C GLY A 139 21.26 8.47 6.33
N GLU A 140 22.43 7.81 6.36
CA GLU A 140 23.15 7.37 5.17
C GLU A 140 22.37 6.33 4.37
N ASP A 141 21.77 5.36 5.05
CA ASP A 141 20.94 4.36 4.42
C ASP A 141 19.72 4.97 3.75
N PHE A 142 19.10 5.92 4.47
CA PHE A 142 17.95 6.62 3.95
C PHE A 142 18.31 7.43 2.70
N GLN A 143 19.42 8.18 2.73
CA GLN A 143 19.91 8.97 1.61
C GLN A 143 20.07 8.12 0.34
N LYS A 144 20.58 6.90 0.46
CA LYS A 144 20.76 5.96 -0.67
C LYS A 144 19.46 5.56 -1.35
N THR A 145 18.32 5.67 -0.67
CA THR A 145 17.00 5.36 -1.24
C THR A 145 16.37 6.54 -1.98
N GLN A 146 16.97 7.73 -1.89
CA GLN A 146 16.40 8.96 -2.43
C GLN A 146 17.02 9.34 -3.76
N ASN A 147 16.19 9.76 -4.72
CA ASN A 147 16.67 10.34 -5.99
C ASN A 147 17.34 11.71 -5.80
N ASN A 148 16.99 12.41 -4.75
CA ASN A 148 17.52 13.73 -4.41
C ASN A 148 18.61 13.59 -3.34
N CYS A 149 19.79 13.12 -3.76
CA CYS A 149 20.94 12.92 -2.87
C CYS A 149 21.69 14.20 -2.48
N HIS A 150 21.20 15.38 -2.91
CA HIS A 150 21.87 16.68 -2.65
C HIS A 150 21.57 17.24 -1.26
N LEU A 151 20.63 16.66 -0.53
CA LEU A 151 20.32 17.08 0.82
C LEU A 151 21.39 16.59 1.79
N ASP A 152 21.68 17.41 2.76
CA ASP A 152 22.66 17.16 3.81
C ASP A 152 22.30 15.89 4.61
N LYS A 153 23.34 15.20 5.10
CA LYS A 153 23.21 14.00 5.94
C LYS A 153 22.33 14.25 7.17
N SER A 154 22.45 15.42 7.79
CA SER A 154 21.64 15.81 8.94
C SER A 154 20.14 15.85 8.66
N PHE A 155 19.74 16.19 7.43
CA PHE A 155 18.35 16.13 7.00
C PHE A 155 17.80 14.69 7.11
N TYR A 156 18.54 13.72 6.59
CA TYR A 156 18.12 12.31 6.61
C TYR A 156 18.17 11.72 8.02
N GLU A 157 19.14 12.10 8.84
CA GLU A 157 19.20 11.70 10.25
C GLU A 157 17.97 12.21 11.02
N THR A 158 17.57 13.45 10.80
CA THR A 158 16.34 14.02 11.38
C THR A 158 15.09 13.25 10.92
N LYS A 159 15.02 12.85 9.65
CA LYS A 159 13.88 12.07 9.14
C LYS A 159 13.82 10.67 9.75
N ILE A 160 14.94 9.99 9.91
CA ILE A 160 15.02 8.69 10.58
C ILE A 160 14.60 8.81 12.06
N GLN A 161 15.08 9.81 12.76
CA GLN A 161 14.70 10.04 14.16
C GLN A 161 13.18 10.24 14.29
N ARG A 162 12.59 11.11 13.47
CA ARG A 162 11.13 11.34 13.46
C ARG A 162 10.34 10.08 13.13
N MET A 163 10.81 9.27 12.19
CA MET A 163 10.17 7.98 11.87
C MET A 163 10.21 7.04 13.07
N HIS A 164 11.33 6.94 13.78
CA HIS A 164 11.41 6.11 14.98
C HIS A 164 10.50 6.63 16.10
N GLU A 165 10.48 7.94 16.35
CA GLU A 165 9.56 8.56 17.31
C GLU A 165 8.09 8.23 17.00
N ALA A 166 7.72 8.30 15.71
CA ALA A 166 6.38 7.95 15.25
C ALA A 166 6.05 6.46 15.45
N ILE A 167 7.00 5.56 15.17
CA ILE A 167 6.84 4.10 15.37
C ILE A 167 6.71 3.78 16.87
N ASP A 168 7.63 4.28 17.69
CA ASP A 168 7.66 4.02 19.13
C ASP A 168 6.38 4.51 19.82
N LEU A 169 5.92 5.71 19.44
CA LEU A 169 4.64 6.23 19.92
C LEU A 169 3.47 5.34 19.50
N SER A 170 3.42 4.94 18.25
CA SER A 170 2.35 4.09 17.72
C SER A 170 2.27 2.73 18.44
N ILE A 171 3.43 2.13 18.72
CA ILE A 171 3.52 0.88 19.51
C ILE A 171 3.04 1.12 20.95
N LYS A 172 3.48 2.22 21.58
CA LYS A 172 3.10 2.58 22.95
C LYS A 172 1.59 2.80 23.10
N GLU A 173 0.97 3.43 22.12
CA GLU A 173 -0.48 3.68 22.09
C GLU A 173 -1.30 2.43 21.68
N GLY A 174 -0.63 1.32 21.37
CA GLY A 174 -1.27 0.02 21.14
C GLY A 174 -1.96 -0.14 19.80
N ILE A 175 -1.71 0.72 18.80
CA ILE A 175 -2.24 0.55 17.46
C ILE A 175 -1.48 -0.52 16.66
N CYS A 176 -2.09 -1.03 15.62
CA CYS A 176 -1.43 -1.99 14.74
C CYS A 176 -0.32 -1.32 13.93
N VAL A 177 0.94 -1.72 14.17
CA VAL A 177 2.10 -1.16 13.44
C VAL A 177 2.71 -2.20 12.52
N VAL A 178 2.94 -1.81 11.27
CA VAL A 178 3.60 -2.62 10.23
C VAL A 178 4.85 -1.90 9.73
N ALA A 179 5.99 -2.58 9.69
CA ALA A 179 7.18 -2.11 9.00
C ALA A 179 7.20 -2.64 7.57
N ASN A 180 6.99 -1.78 6.58
CA ASN A 180 7.14 -2.12 5.17
C ASN A 180 8.58 -1.94 4.73
N MET A 181 9.16 -2.99 4.13
CA MET A 181 10.49 -2.96 3.54
C MET A 181 10.43 -3.37 2.07
N VAL A 182 10.92 -2.51 1.18
CA VAL A 182 11.09 -2.85 -0.24
C VAL A 182 12.45 -3.51 -0.44
N ILE A 183 12.47 -4.68 -1.04
CA ILE A 183 13.69 -5.41 -1.41
C ILE A 183 13.86 -5.25 -2.92
N SER A 184 14.81 -4.42 -3.36
CA SER A 184 14.97 -4.12 -4.77
C SER A 184 15.84 -5.16 -5.50
N ASP A 185 16.90 -5.65 -4.83
CA ASP A 185 17.90 -6.53 -5.39
C ASP A 185 18.68 -7.28 -4.30
N PHE A 186 19.71 -8.04 -4.70
CA PHE A 186 20.55 -8.79 -3.78
C PHE A 186 21.37 -7.93 -2.82
N SER A 187 21.69 -6.68 -3.17
CA SER A 187 22.41 -5.75 -2.29
C SER A 187 21.58 -5.30 -1.09
N SER A 188 20.24 -5.39 -1.20
CA SER A 188 19.29 -5.06 -0.14
C SER A 188 19.23 -6.10 0.99
N ILE A 189 19.79 -7.32 0.78
CA ILE A 189 19.59 -8.45 1.70
C ILE A 189 20.21 -8.21 3.08
N ASP A 190 21.46 -7.76 3.14
CA ASP A 190 22.15 -7.56 4.43
C ASP A 190 21.45 -6.52 5.28
N LYS A 191 21.00 -5.44 4.64
CA LYS A 191 20.24 -4.39 5.27
C LYS A 191 18.86 -4.87 5.74
N ALA A 192 18.17 -5.67 4.96
CA ALA A 192 16.89 -6.25 5.38
C ALA A 192 17.07 -7.15 6.61
N ILE A 193 18.16 -7.93 6.70
CA ILE A 193 18.48 -8.73 7.88
C ILE A 193 18.73 -7.85 9.10
N GLU A 194 19.44 -6.74 8.93
CA GLU A 194 19.69 -5.76 10.00
C GLU A 194 18.38 -5.18 10.54
N LEU A 195 17.48 -4.73 9.64
CA LEU A 195 16.16 -4.20 9.97
C LEU A 195 15.26 -5.24 10.67
N ILE A 196 15.26 -6.48 10.18
CA ILE A 196 14.53 -7.61 10.79
C ILE A 196 15.04 -7.86 12.20
N ASN A 197 16.36 -7.84 12.42
CA ASN A 197 16.96 -8.03 13.73
C ASN A 197 16.71 -6.86 14.67
N TYR A 198 16.61 -5.64 14.16
CA TYR A 198 16.32 -4.44 14.94
C TYR A 198 14.89 -4.48 15.49
N TYR A 199 13.90 -4.67 14.62
CA TYR A 199 12.50 -4.64 15.02
C TYR A 199 12.01 -5.94 15.66
N LYS A 200 12.52 -7.10 15.22
CA LYS A 200 12.13 -8.44 15.71
C LYS A 200 10.60 -8.60 15.85
N ASN A 201 10.13 -8.78 17.08
CA ASN A 201 8.73 -9.01 17.41
C ASN A 201 8.02 -7.74 17.94
N SER A 202 8.66 -6.57 17.90
CA SER A 202 8.05 -5.32 18.39
C SER A 202 6.91 -4.83 17.49
N LEU A 203 6.93 -5.23 16.22
CA LEU A 203 5.92 -4.89 15.22
C LEU A 203 5.86 -5.98 14.12
N GLN A 204 4.84 -5.91 13.26
CA GLN A 204 4.76 -6.78 12.09
C GLN A 204 5.72 -6.31 11.00
N ILE A 205 6.55 -7.21 10.49
CA ILE A 205 7.46 -6.94 9.38
C ILE A 205 6.82 -7.42 8.08
N GLU A 206 6.71 -6.54 7.08
CA GLU A 206 6.23 -6.87 5.74
C GLU A 206 7.29 -6.53 4.69
N ILE A 207 7.74 -7.54 3.94
CA ILE A 207 8.66 -7.38 2.82
C ILE A 207 7.87 -7.35 1.50
N ARG A 208 8.27 -6.45 0.61
CA ARG A 208 7.60 -6.21 -0.66
C ARG A 208 8.59 -6.20 -1.81
N PRO A 209 8.21 -6.71 -2.99
CA PRO A 209 9.04 -6.58 -4.15
C PRO A 209 9.05 -5.14 -4.67
N ASP A 210 10.17 -4.78 -5.30
CA ASP A 210 10.26 -3.57 -6.13
C ASP A 210 9.62 -3.86 -7.49
N LEU A 211 8.54 -3.16 -7.79
CA LEU A 211 7.78 -3.37 -9.03
C LEU A 211 8.54 -2.93 -10.29
N SER A 212 9.55 -2.08 -10.14
CA SER A 212 10.40 -1.66 -11.28
C SER A 212 11.38 -2.75 -11.71
N ASN A 213 11.70 -3.69 -10.80
CA ASN A 213 12.64 -4.79 -11.03
C ASN A 213 12.14 -6.10 -10.37
N ILE A 214 10.90 -6.48 -10.64
CA ILE A 214 10.19 -7.52 -9.90
C ILE A 214 10.91 -8.87 -9.88
N LYS A 215 11.51 -9.30 -10.99
CA LYS A 215 12.16 -10.61 -11.09
C LYS A 215 13.39 -10.74 -10.19
N GLU A 216 14.26 -9.75 -10.21
CA GLU A 216 15.44 -9.72 -9.36
C GLU A 216 15.06 -9.54 -7.89
N SER A 217 14.09 -8.67 -7.64
CA SER A 217 13.54 -8.43 -6.32
C SER A 217 12.95 -9.70 -5.69
N GLU A 218 12.11 -10.45 -6.40
CA GLU A 218 11.56 -11.71 -5.91
C GLU A 218 12.66 -12.75 -5.63
N SER A 219 13.67 -12.84 -6.51
CA SER A 219 14.83 -13.73 -6.29
C SER A 219 15.64 -13.32 -5.05
N ALA A 220 15.80 -12.02 -4.82
CA ALA A 220 16.47 -11.50 -3.63
C ALA A 220 15.67 -11.79 -2.35
N ILE A 221 14.33 -11.65 -2.39
CA ILE A 221 13.45 -12.00 -1.27
C ILE A 221 13.57 -13.51 -0.94
N GLU A 222 13.53 -14.37 -1.93
CA GLU A 222 13.69 -15.81 -1.71
C GLU A 222 15.02 -16.13 -1.04
N LYS A 223 16.12 -15.53 -1.52
CA LYS A 223 17.45 -15.68 -0.93
C LYS A 223 17.52 -15.12 0.49
N LEU A 224 16.89 -13.98 0.77
CA LEU A 224 16.76 -13.40 2.11
C LEU A 224 16.11 -14.41 3.06
N LEU A 225 14.93 -14.93 2.69
CA LEU A 225 14.16 -15.87 3.52
C LEU A 225 14.94 -17.16 3.81
N VAL A 226 15.64 -17.70 2.82
CA VAL A 226 16.54 -18.86 3.00
C VAL A 226 17.67 -18.52 3.97
N ARG A 227 18.32 -17.37 3.80
CA ARG A 227 19.47 -16.96 4.62
C ARG A 227 19.12 -16.76 6.10
N ILE A 228 17.91 -16.27 6.40
CA ILE A 228 17.44 -16.14 7.79
C ILE A 228 16.77 -17.41 8.32
N GLY A 229 16.72 -18.48 7.52
CA GLY A 229 16.12 -19.77 7.90
C GLY A 229 14.61 -19.69 8.18
N ALA A 230 13.90 -18.80 7.48
CA ALA A 230 12.48 -18.61 7.63
C ALA A 230 11.69 -19.67 6.89
N THR A 231 10.65 -20.23 7.53
CA THR A 231 9.76 -21.25 6.97
C THR A 231 8.35 -20.72 6.81
N PRO A 232 7.62 -21.03 5.71
CA PRO A 232 6.27 -20.53 5.51
C PRO A 232 5.28 -21.25 6.44
N ILE A 233 4.51 -20.49 7.20
CA ILE A 233 3.51 -21.00 8.16
C ILE A 233 2.07 -20.72 7.74
N GLU A 234 1.80 -19.60 7.09
CA GLU A 234 0.47 -19.20 6.66
C GLU A 234 0.49 -18.52 5.28
N ARG A 235 -0.56 -18.73 4.50
CA ARG A 235 -0.83 -18.08 3.24
C ARG A 235 -2.19 -17.41 3.32
N LYS A 236 -2.26 -16.09 3.13
CA LYS A 236 -3.50 -15.34 3.00
C LYS A 236 -3.66 -14.84 1.57
N ILE A 237 -4.79 -15.17 0.95
CA ILE A 237 -5.15 -14.71 -0.40
C ILE A 237 -6.37 -13.81 -0.26
N ILE A 238 -6.29 -12.60 -0.80
CA ILE A 238 -7.42 -11.69 -0.89
C ILE A 238 -8.06 -11.89 -2.27
N ALA A 239 -9.24 -12.46 -2.29
CA ALA A 239 -9.95 -12.77 -3.52
C ALA A 239 -10.38 -11.48 -4.24
N GLY A 240 -10.31 -11.52 -5.55
CA GLY A 240 -10.68 -10.42 -6.44
C GLY A 240 -9.60 -9.35 -6.60
N VAL A 241 -8.45 -9.46 -5.91
CA VAL A 241 -7.33 -8.54 -6.05
C VAL A 241 -6.00 -9.28 -6.11
N SER A 242 -4.97 -8.56 -6.56
CA SER A 242 -3.60 -9.10 -6.74
C SER A 242 -2.80 -9.21 -5.44
N ASP A 243 -3.45 -9.19 -4.28
CA ASP A 243 -2.79 -9.26 -2.96
C ASP A 243 -2.76 -10.70 -2.43
N GLU A 244 -1.56 -11.24 -2.32
CA GLU A 244 -1.27 -12.51 -1.67
C GLU A 244 -0.17 -12.31 -0.64
N ARG A 245 -0.33 -12.83 0.56
CA ARG A 245 0.61 -12.70 1.67
C ARG A 245 1.01 -14.05 2.19
N ILE A 246 2.31 -14.30 2.29
CA ILE A 246 2.86 -15.51 2.90
C ILE A 246 3.58 -15.10 4.17
N THR A 247 3.10 -15.59 5.30
CA THR A 247 3.77 -15.39 6.58
C THR A 247 4.82 -16.49 6.77
N TYR A 248 6.04 -16.06 7.01
CA TYR A 248 7.17 -16.90 7.36
C TYR A 248 7.53 -16.72 8.81
N GLU A 249 8.08 -17.75 9.43
CA GLU A 249 8.62 -17.70 10.79
C GLU A 249 10.06 -18.17 10.79
N THR A 250 10.94 -17.38 11.42
CA THR A 250 12.34 -17.73 11.62
C THR A 250 12.50 -18.72 12.79
N LYS A 251 13.68 -19.34 12.91
CA LYS A 251 13.99 -20.20 14.08
C LYS A 251 13.93 -19.46 15.41
N SER A 252 14.08 -18.15 15.42
CA SER A 252 13.97 -17.29 16.61
C SER A 252 12.54 -16.82 16.90
N GLY A 253 11.54 -17.26 16.10
CA GLY A 253 10.13 -16.89 16.27
C GLY A 253 9.74 -15.54 15.65
N VAL A 254 10.62 -14.88 14.91
CA VAL A 254 10.29 -13.63 14.21
C VAL A 254 9.40 -13.94 13.02
N LYS A 255 8.24 -13.27 12.95
CA LYS A 255 7.31 -13.40 11.83
C LYS A 255 7.52 -12.31 10.79
N ILE A 256 7.59 -12.74 9.53
CA ILE A 256 7.81 -11.88 8.37
C ILE A 256 6.73 -12.19 7.35
N VAL A 257 6.03 -11.17 6.90
CA VAL A 257 5.02 -11.28 5.84
C VAL A 257 5.69 -10.92 4.51
N ASN A 258 5.72 -11.85 3.56
CA ASN A 258 6.11 -11.57 2.19
C ASN A 258 4.85 -11.28 1.38
N LYS A 259 4.70 -10.04 0.91
CA LYS A 259 3.63 -9.66 0.02
C LYS A 259 3.98 -10.04 -1.41
N LYS A 260 3.20 -10.95 -1.97
CA LYS A 260 3.29 -11.37 -3.37
C LYS A 260 2.20 -10.73 -4.22
N ILE A 261 2.48 -10.56 -5.50
CA ILE A 261 1.51 -10.09 -6.46
C ILE A 261 0.99 -11.26 -7.25
N ARG A 262 -0.29 -11.59 -7.05
CA ARG A 262 -1.02 -12.56 -7.85
C ARG A 262 -1.57 -11.83 -9.08
N ARG A 263 -1.37 -12.39 -10.27
CA ARG A 263 -1.85 -11.74 -11.49
C ARG A 263 -3.38 -11.85 -11.59
N ILE A 264 -4.05 -10.79 -11.20
CA ILE A 264 -5.48 -10.56 -11.39
C ILE A 264 -5.65 -9.34 -12.27
N ILE A 265 -6.49 -9.44 -13.30
CA ILE A 265 -6.84 -8.36 -14.22
C ILE A 265 -8.37 -8.31 -14.37
N LEU A 266 -8.86 -7.16 -14.80
CA LEU A 266 -10.26 -6.95 -15.16
C LEU A 266 -10.43 -7.22 -16.65
N ASP A 267 -11.28 -8.16 -17.03
CA ASP A 267 -11.38 -8.66 -18.42
C ASP A 267 -11.73 -7.55 -19.41
N ASN A 268 -12.74 -6.73 -19.09
CA ASN A 268 -13.16 -5.63 -19.95
C ASN A 268 -12.28 -4.38 -19.75
N ALA A 269 -12.05 -3.98 -18.48
CA ALA A 269 -11.31 -2.77 -18.18
C ALA A 269 -9.83 -2.85 -18.57
N CYS A 270 -9.22 -4.05 -18.56
CA CYS A 270 -7.85 -4.27 -19.01
C CYS A 270 -7.76 -4.69 -20.50
N SER A 271 -8.87 -4.87 -21.19
CA SER A 271 -8.88 -5.18 -22.63
C SER A 271 -8.11 -4.13 -23.44
N GLY A 272 -7.23 -4.59 -24.34
CA GLY A 272 -6.38 -3.72 -25.15
C GLY A 272 -5.32 -2.94 -24.34
N CYS A 273 -5.09 -3.28 -23.09
CA CYS A 273 -4.00 -2.73 -22.31
C CYS A 273 -2.69 -3.43 -22.70
N PRO A 274 -1.62 -2.72 -23.10
CA PRO A 274 -0.36 -3.34 -23.53
C PRO A 274 0.34 -4.13 -22.42
N TYR A 275 -0.03 -3.90 -21.15
CA TYR A 275 0.52 -4.61 -20.00
C TYR A 275 -0.28 -5.85 -19.62
N SER A 276 -1.57 -5.94 -19.98
CA SER A 276 -2.44 -7.04 -19.56
C SER A 276 -2.05 -8.38 -20.19
N GLU A 277 -1.48 -8.36 -21.39
CA GLU A 277 -1.15 -9.57 -22.13
C GLU A 277 0.20 -10.19 -21.72
N THR A 278 1.17 -9.36 -21.30
CA THR A 278 2.55 -9.81 -21.10
C THR A 278 3.12 -9.55 -19.71
N ASP A 279 3.18 -8.29 -19.28
CA ASP A 279 4.05 -7.85 -18.17
C ASP A 279 3.32 -6.94 -17.15
N CYS A 280 2.02 -7.16 -16.89
CA CYS A 280 1.36 -6.42 -15.83
C CYS A 280 1.91 -6.83 -14.46
N VAL A 281 2.85 -6.03 -13.95
CA VAL A 281 3.48 -6.25 -12.63
C VAL A 281 2.61 -5.75 -11.47
N GLU A 282 1.65 -4.86 -11.73
CA GLU A 282 0.74 -4.33 -10.70
C GLU A 282 -0.47 -5.25 -10.49
N GLY A 283 -1.08 -5.74 -11.58
CA GLY A 283 -2.37 -6.39 -11.52
C GLY A 283 -3.48 -5.45 -11.03
N PHE A 284 -4.58 -6.03 -10.56
CA PHE A 284 -5.67 -5.28 -9.96
C PHE A 284 -5.55 -5.30 -8.42
N SER A 285 -5.28 -4.16 -7.82
CA SER A 285 -5.06 -4.03 -6.36
C SER A 285 -6.26 -3.43 -5.61
N GLY A 286 -7.44 -3.44 -6.23
CA GLY A 286 -8.67 -2.85 -5.69
C GLY A 286 -8.89 -1.40 -6.13
N PRO A 287 -10.10 -0.87 -5.89
CA PRO A 287 -10.45 0.51 -6.21
C PRO A 287 -9.65 1.52 -5.41
N ARG A 288 -9.43 2.69 -6.01
CA ARG A 288 -8.67 3.80 -5.42
C ARG A 288 -9.44 5.10 -5.60
N VAL A 289 -9.52 5.89 -4.55
CA VAL A 289 -10.15 7.21 -4.57
C VAL A 289 -9.08 8.27 -4.84
N TYR A 290 -9.39 9.17 -5.75
CA TYR A 290 -8.56 10.32 -6.11
C TYR A 290 -9.39 11.60 -6.04
N ILE A 291 -8.71 12.74 -5.94
CA ILE A 291 -9.32 14.05 -5.97
C ILE A 291 -8.52 14.98 -6.89
N ASP A 292 -9.18 15.72 -7.77
CA ASP A 292 -8.53 16.71 -8.65
C ASP A 292 -8.36 18.07 -7.96
N ALA A 293 -7.82 19.05 -8.69
CA ALA A 293 -7.60 20.40 -8.18
C ALA A 293 -8.91 21.18 -7.92
N GLU A 294 -10.00 20.79 -8.55
CA GLU A 294 -11.33 21.37 -8.44
C GLU A 294 -12.20 20.67 -7.38
N ASN A 295 -11.63 19.78 -6.58
CA ASN A 295 -12.28 18.97 -5.54
C ASN A 295 -13.32 17.96 -6.09
N ASN A 296 -13.18 17.51 -7.33
CA ASN A 296 -13.99 16.41 -7.83
C ASN A 296 -13.35 15.07 -7.48
N TYR A 297 -14.18 14.12 -7.07
CA TYR A 297 -13.74 12.77 -6.68
C TYR A 297 -13.84 11.79 -7.84
N TYR A 298 -12.83 10.92 -7.95
CA TYR A 298 -12.73 9.89 -8.99
C TYR A 298 -12.38 8.54 -8.37
N ILE A 299 -12.86 7.47 -9.01
CA ILE A 299 -12.46 6.10 -8.72
C ILE A 299 -11.58 5.59 -9.84
N GLY A 300 -10.37 5.15 -9.49
CA GLY A 300 -9.45 4.46 -10.38
C GLY A 300 -9.23 3.02 -9.95
N PHE A 301 -8.68 2.21 -10.83
CA PHE A 301 -8.40 0.79 -10.57
C PHE A 301 -6.97 0.37 -10.97
N CYS A 302 -6.20 1.27 -11.55
CA CYS A 302 -4.86 0.96 -12.03
C CYS A 302 -3.94 2.19 -11.91
N ILE A 303 -2.78 2.02 -11.28
CA ILE A 303 -1.76 3.09 -11.17
C ILE A 303 -0.95 3.27 -12.47
N MET A 304 -0.97 2.27 -13.36
CA MET A 304 -0.29 2.35 -14.66
C MET A 304 -1.13 3.05 -15.73
N ARG A 305 -2.43 3.12 -15.53
CA ARG A 305 -3.42 3.66 -16.47
C ARG A 305 -4.33 4.64 -15.75
N MET A 306 -3.73 5.71 -15.21
CA MET A 306 -4.42 6.75 -14.45
C MET A 306 -5.48 7.50 -15.25
N GLU A 307 -5.40 7.46 -16.57
CA GLU A 307 -6.44 7.98 -17.47
C GLU A 307 -7.73 7.13 -17.47
N ARG A 308 -7.68 5.92 -16.87
CA ARG A 308 -8.84 5.03 -16.75
C ARG A 308 -9.47 5.16 -15.37
N THR A 309 -9.90 6.37 -15.05
CA THR A 309 -10.68 6.69 -13.86
C THR A 309 -12.08 7.14 -14.25
N ALA A 310 -13.03 7.05 -13.34
CA ALA A 310 -14.39 7.54 -13.54
C ALA A 310 -14.78 8.49 -12.39
N PRO A 311 -15.59 9.53 -12.65
CA PRO A 311 -16.24 10.30 -11.58
C PRO A 311 -16.96 9.35 -10.62
N TYR A 312 -16.86 9.58 -9.32
CA TYR A 312 -17.36 8.63 -8.32
C TYR A 312 -18.88 8.39 -8.43
N ASP A 313 -19.63 9.41 -8.76
CA ASP A 313 -21.09 9.38 -8.88
C ASP A 313 -21.56 8.43 -10.01
N SER A 314 -20.85 8.42 -11.13
CA SER A 314 -21.12 7.53 -12.25
C SER A 314 -20.48 6.14 -12.06
N PHE A 315 -19.38 6.04 -11.33
CA PHE A 315 -18.66 4.78 -11.14
C PHE A 315 -19.54 3.71 -10.46
N PHE A 316 -20.22 4.05 -9.38
CA PHE A 316 -20.99 3.07 -8.59
C PHE A 316 -22.22 2.50 -9.33
N SER A 317 -22.67 3.13 -10.41
CA SER A 317 -23.72 2.63 -11.32
C SER A 317 -23.16 2.06 -12.64
N SER A 318 -21.84 1.98 -12.79
CA SER A 318 -21.19 1.58 -14.03
C SER A 318 -21.00 0.07 -14.14
N GLN A 319 -20.87 -0.39 -15.39
CA GLN A 319 -20.48 -1.77 -15.71
C GLN A 319 -19.11 -2.15 -15.10
N LEU A 320 -18.20 -1.20 -14.93
CA LEU A 320 -16.91 -1.43 -14.27
C LEU A 320 -17.07 -1.81 -12.80
N CYS A 321 -17.98 -1.18 -12.08
CA CYS A 321 -18.29 -1.54 -10.69
C CYS A 321 -18.85 -2.97 -10.63
N ASP A 322 -19.75 -3.34 -11.54
CA ASP A 322 -20.32 -4.68 -11.61
C ASP A 322 -19.28 -5.74 -11.99
N GLU A 323 -18.33 -5.40 -12.88
CA GLU A 323 -17.20 -6.26 -13.23
C GLU A 323 -16.31 -6.53 -12.00
N ILE A 324 -16.00 -5.50 -11.21
CA ILE A 324 -15.19 -5.62 -9.99
C ILE A 324 -15.90 -6.53 -8.98
N LEU A 325 -17.19 -6.34 -8.74
CA LEU A 325 -17.97 -7.20 -7.85
C LEU A 325 -17.99 -8.65 -8.33
N SER A 326 -18.23 -8.85 -9.61
CA SER A 326 -18.25 -10.21 -10.20
C SER A 326 -16.88 -10.87 -10.05
N LEU A 327 -15.79 -10.14 -10.24
CA LEU A 327 -14.43 -10.63 -10.04
C LEU A 327 -14.21 -11.07 -8.57
N TYR A 328 -14.66 -10.27 -7.59
CA TYR A 328 -14.51 -10.58 -6.17
C TYR A 328 -15.15 -11.93 -5.83
N TYR A 329 -16.41 -12.12 -6.19
CA TYR A 329 -17.15 -13.34 -5.87
C TYR A 329 -16.68 -14.55 -6.68
N ASN A 330 -16.40 -14.39 -7.98
CA ASN A 330 -15.95 -15.49 -8.83
C ASN A 330 -14.58 -16.01 -8.37
N ASP A 331 -13.63 -15.11 -8.09
CA ASP A 331 -12.30 -15.49 -7.62
C ASP A 331 -12.37 -16.12 -6.23
N TYR A 332 -13.22 -15.61 -5.32
CA TYR A 332 -13.44 -16.20 -4.01
C TYR A 332 -13.96 -17.63 -4.11
N ASN A 333 -15.00 -17.86 -4.90
CA ASN A 333 -15.60 -19.18 -5.10
C ASN A 333 -14.58 -20.17 -5.71
N ASN A 334 -13.80 -19.73 -6.69
CA ASN A 334 -12.75 -20.55 -7.29
C ASN A 334 -11.66 -20.93 -6.27
N LEU A 335 -11.24 -19.98 -5.42
CA LEU A 335 -10.22 -20.21 -4.40
C LEU A 335 -10.73 -21.13 -3.29
N ILE A 336 -11.95 -20.93 -2.80
CA ILE A 336 -12.57 -21.82 -1.79
C ILE A 336 -12.71 -23.23 -2.35
N GLY A 337 -13.21 -23.40 -3.58
CA GLY A 337 -13.27 -24.71 -4.24
C GLY A 337 -11.90 -25.39 -4.33
N LYS A 338 -10.85 -24.63 -4.64
CA LYS A 338 -9.49 -25.18 -4.75
C LYS A 338 -8.87 -25.58 -3.40
N PHE A 339 -9.09 -24.80 -2.35
CA PHE A 339 -8.40 -25.01 -1.05
C PHE A 339 -9.25 -25.76 -0.02
N CYS A 340 -10.60 -25.69 -0.06
CA CYS A 340 -11.45 -26.44 0.83
C CYS A 340 -11.60 -27.92 0.41
N LEU A 341 -11.53 -28.25 -0.89
CA LEU A 341 -11.60 -29.65 -1.37
C LEU A 341 -10.37 -30.48 -0.96
N VAL A 342 -9.23 -29.84 -0.68
CA VAL A 342 -8.01 -30.55 -0.23
C VAL A 342 -8.10 -31.01 1.24
N SER A 343 -9.02 -30.44 2.04
CA SER A 343 -9.23 -30.85 3.44
C SER A 343 -10.13 -32.05 3.62
N PHE A 344 -10.88 -32.50 2.59
CA PHE A 344 -11.76 -33.65 2.63
C PHE A 344 -11.21 -34.94 2.02
N SER A 345 -10.00 -34.91 1.45
CA SER A 345 -9.39 -36.09 0.79
C SER A 345 -8.31 -36.78 1.62
N LYS A 346 -8.30 -36.59 2.94
CA LYS A 346 -7.47 -37.36 3.89
C LYS A 346 -8.35 -37.84 5.07
N HIS A 347 -9.13 -38.84 4.79
CA HIS A 347 -9.60 -39.80 5.81
C HIS A 347 -9.65 -41.19 5.16
#